data_7189ac4857555a0562d54b3fbcaccf50
#
_entry.id   7189ac4857555a0562d54b3fbcaccf50
#
_cell.length_a   1.000
_cell.length_b   1.000
_cell.length_c   1.000
_cell.angle_alpha   90.00
_cell.angle_beta   90.00
_cell.angle_gamma   90.00
#
_symmetry.space_group_name_H-M   'P 1'
#
loop_
_entity.id
_entity.type
_entity.pdbx_description
1 polymer ?
#
loop_
_entity_poly.entity_id
_entity_poly.type
_entity_poly.pdbx_seq_one_letter_code
_entity_poly.pdbx_strand_id
1 'polypeptide(L)'
;MRKLFLLVLATLVAGALLIPAATPRTQQESDREFVVVYESGVSVATARAAVERIGGTIVKENRSVGVATVRTSNDDFVSDALAQPALFGAASNRPLGTVGPRQKRKFSEERLDAERRASMRSARHAATTGNGESGSFETFAPLQWDMQMIGATKYEAHDIQPGRPEVRVGILDTGIDGSHPDIAPNFNGALSRNFTTDIPSVEGPCEEDPSETCEIQIDGPCGDEPDNSCSDPADVDENGHGTHVAGTVGAAVNGLGIAGVAPAVTLINIRAGQDSGYFFLQPSVDALTYAADIGVDVVNMSYYIDPWLFNCRNNPADSPEAQAEQRTIIAATQRALRYAHRHGVTLIAAAGNGHQNYNRKNEIVDETSPDFPPGTAYPRQITEGCLDLPTEGRNVISVTAVGPSTRKAYYSDYGLNHAAVSAPGGDFFDYPGTPRFETPENLILSAYPENVAREFGEIDENGDPTTPFVLKDCEDESNPVTCAYWTYFQGTSMASPHAVGVAALIVSEHGRRDRKKGGLRLSPDRTERHLYRSASEHACPRPRRFSYEDSGIPPEFNAFCAGGKERNGFYGHGIVDAYAAVLGR
;
A
#
# COMPACT_ATOMS: atom_id res chain seq x y z
N MET A 1 -18.09 39.98 80.69
CA MET A 1 -17.22 39.00 81.31
C MET A 1 -16.03 38.72 80.38
N ARG A 2 -14.86 39.04 80.91
CA ARG A 2 -13.58 39.08 80.18
C ARG A 2 -13.15 37.66 79.78
N LYS A 3 -12.60 37.53 78.60
CA LYS A 3 -11.67 36.41 78.26
C LYS A 3 -10.44 36.90 77.54
N LEU A 4 -9.35 36.53 78.11
CA LEU A 4 -7.96 36.82 77.87
C LEU A 4 -7.46 36.37 76.49
N PHE A 5 -6.73 37.25 75.79
CA PHE A 5 -5.94 36.87 74.60
C PHE A 5 -4.53 36.42 75.04
N LEU A 6 -4.13 35.24 74.62
CA LEU A 6 -2.74 34.77 74.66
C LEU A 6 -2.12 34.94 73.31
N LEU A 7 -1.11 35.79 73.19
CA LEU A 7 -0.26 35.93 72.01
C LEU A 7 0.82 34.86 72.06
N VAL A 8 0.89 34.03 71.04
CA VAL A 8 2.03 33.14 70.80
C VAL A 8 2.85 33.71 69.65
N LEU A 9 4.07 34.12 69.94
CA LEU A 9 5.07 34.61 69.01
C LEU A 9 5.71 33.37 68.33
N ALA A 10 5.48 33.14 67.02
CA ALA A 10 6.17 32.15 66.24
C ALA A 10 7.30 32.80 65.44
N THR A 11 8.51 32.50 65.77
CA THR A 11 9.73 32.87 65.05
C THR A 11 9.83 32.09 63.75
N LEU A 12 9.74 32.81 62.62
CA LEU A 12 10.01 32.26 61.28
C LEU A 12 11.53 32.16 61.08
N VAL A 13 12.06 30.97 61.02
CA VAL A 13 13.39 30.66 60.51
C VAL A 13 13.25 30.48 59.00
N ALA A 14 13.76 31.44 58.23
CA ALA A 14 13.86 31.36 56.78
C ALA A 14 14.99 30.38 56.40
N GLY A 15 14.65 29.12 56.16
CA GLY A 15 15.54 28.16 55.50
C GLY A 15 15.52 28.38 53.98
N ALA A 16 16.58 28.94 53.45
CA ALA A 16 16.79 29.03 52.01
C ALA A 16 17.00 27.61 51.46
N LEU A 17 15.96 27.03 50.85
CA LEU A 17 16.09 25.84 50.03
C LEU A 17 16.85 26.24 48.74
N LEU A 18 18.12 25.88 48.65
CA LEU A 18 18.89 25.87 47.43
C LEU A 18 18.25 24.79 46.50
N ILE A 19 17.42 25.24 45.56
CA ILE A 19 16.98 24.44 44.43
C ILE A 19 18.24 24.27 43.57
N PRO A 20 18.72 23.03 43.35
CA PRO A 20 19.80 22.86 42.40
C PRO A 20 19.30 23.34 41.04
N ALA A 21 20.04 24.24 40.41
CA ALA A 21 19.82 24.64 39.04
C ALA A 21 19.80 23.36 38.19
N ALA A 22 18.67 23.14 37.51
CA ALA A 22 18.60 22.09 36.49
C ALA A 22 19.74 22.39 35.49
N THR A 23 20.72 21.53 35.44
CA THR A 23 21.68 21.51 34.33
C THR A 23 20.85 21.47 33.06
N PRO A 24 21.12 22.31 32.04
CA PRO A 24 20.48 22.16 30.76
C PRO A 24 20.75 20.71 30.31
N ARG A 25 19.68 19.93 30.05
CA ARG A 25 19.82 18.70 29.29
C ARG A 25 20.51 19.12 28.00
N THR A 26 21.75 18.75 27.84
CA THR A 26 22.37 18.70 26.53
C THR A 26 21.36 17.98 25.65
N GLN A 27 20.90 18.61 24.58
CA GLN A 27 20.22 17.93 23.47
C GLN A 27 21.10 16.72 23.15
N GLN A 28 20.62 15.56 23.51
CA GLN A 28 21.24 14.32 23.11
C GLN A 28 20.98 14.30 21.61
N GLU A 29 22.02 14.54 20.81
CA GLU A 29 21.98 14.35 19.36
C GLU A 29 21.28 13.03 19.13
N SER A 30 20.07 13.08 18.57
CA SER A 30 19.29 11.87 18.33
C SER A 30 19.98 11.09 17.24
N ASP A 31 20.45 9.89 17.55
CA ASP A 31 21.00 8.97 16.55
C ASP A 31 19.99 8.82 15.41
N ARG A 32 20.43 9.12 14.18
CA ARG A 32 19.63 8.92 12.98
C ARG A 32 19.79 7.50 12.47
N GLU A 33 18.75 6.96 11.87
CA GLU A 33 18.79 5.65 11.23
C GLU A 33 18.97 5.75 9.71
N PHE A 34 19.78 4.82 9.17
CA PHE A 34 20.05 4.68 7.75
C PHE A 34 19.93 3.24 7.30
N VAL A 35 19.47 3.05 6.07
CA VAL A 35 19.57 1.77 5.36
C VAL A 35 20.87 1.76 4.58
N VAL A 36 21.77 0.85 4.91
CA VAL A 36 23.07 0.67 4.24
C VAL A 36 23.00 -0.56 3.33
N VAL A 37 23.46 -0.39 2.09
CA VAL A 37 23.60 -1.48 1.13
C VAL A 37 25.06 -1.85 1.00
N TYR A 38 25.39 -3.13 1.22
CA TYR A 38 26.74 -3.66 1.10
C TYR A 38 27.17 -3.77 -0.36
N GLU A 39 28.46 -3.60 -0.65
CA GLU A 39 28.96 -3.77 -2.02
C GLU A 39 28.89 -5.26 -2.43
N SER A 40 28.61 -5.49 -3.70
CA SER A 40 28.44 -6.85 -4.25
C SER A 40 29.78 -7.62 -4.20
N GLY A 41 29.75 -8.86 -3.67
CA GLY A 41 30.92 -9.72 -3.57
C GLY A 41 31.83 -9.44 -2.36
N VAL A 42 31.49 -8.44 -1.55
CA VAL A 42 32.23 -8.17 -0.29
C VAL A 42 31.67 -9.08 0.82
N SER A 43 32.56 -9.53 1.72
CA SER A 43 32.13 -10.31 2.87
C SER A 43 31.31 -9.45 3.85
N VAL A 44 30.32 -10.04 4.51
CA VAL A 44 29.51 -9.37 5.55
C VAL A 44 30.41 -8.78 6.65
N ALA A 45 31.47 -9.49 7.06
CA ALA A 45 32.42 -8.98 8.06
C ALA A 45 33.14 -7.72 7.61
N THR A 46 33.57 -7.65 6.34
CA THR A 46 34.21 -6.48 5.77
C THR A 46 33.27 -5.29 5.68
N ALA A 47 32.01 -5.53 5.27
CA ALA A 47 30.99 -4.49 5.20
C ALA A 47 30.65 -3.93 6.59
N ARG A 48 30.48 -4.80 7.60
CA ARG A 48 30.28 -4.38 9.00
C ARG A 48 31.40 -3.50 9.51
N ALA A 49 32.64 -3.92 9.31
CA ALA A 49 33.81 -3.13 9.72
C ALA A 49 33.90 -1.77 8.99
N ALA A 50 33.33 -1.67 7.79
CA ALA A 50 33.23 -0.37 7.08
C ALA A 50 32.19 0.53 7.72
N VAL A 51 31.01 -0.01 8.07
CA VAL A 51 29.94 0.72 8.80
C VAL A 51 30.47 1.24 10.15
N GLU A 52 31.11 0.38 10.94
CA GLU A 52 31.68 0.76 12.25
C GLU A 52 32.74 1.85 12.12
N ARG A 53 33.58 1.78 11.07
CA ARG A 53 34.66 2.78 10.82
C ARG A 53 34.14 4.18 10.60
N ILE A 54 32.95 4.34 10.02
CA ILE A 54 32.31 5.64 9.78
C ILE A 54 31.30 6.04 10.88
N GLY A 55 31.38 5.36 12.05
CA GLY A 55 30.60 5.68 13.24
C GLY A 55 29.19 5.10 13.25
N GLY A 56 28.89 4.11 12.41
CA GLY A 56 27.59 3.45 12.38
C GLY A 56 27.51 2.25 13.32
N THR A 57 26.35 2.08 13.98
CA THR A 57 25.98 0.90 14.77
C THR A 57 24.90 0.13 14.03
N ILE A 58 25.16 -1.14 13.69
CA ILE A 58 24.17 -1.99 13.00
C ILE A 58 23.09 -2.41 14.00
N VAL A 59 21.85 -2.03 13.72
CA VAL A 59 20.66 -2.37 14.52
C VAL A 59 20.01 -3.66 14.02
N LYS A 60 19.89 -3.78 12.69
CA LYS A 60 19.26 -4.93 12.01
C LYS A 60 20.04 -5.25 10.73
N GLU A 61 20.04 -6.50 10.31
CA GLU A 61 20.77 -6.91 9.10
C GLU A 61 19.97 -7.95 8.31
N ASN A 62 19.69 -7.63 7.06
CA ASN A 62 19.15 -8.57 6.08
C ASN A 62 20.29 -9.12 5.21
N ARG A 63 20.86 -10.25 5.63
CA ARG A 63 22.02 -10.86 4.95
C ARG A 63 21.69 -11.44 3.60
N SER A 64 20.42 -11.81 3.35
CA SER A 64 19.97 -12.41 2.11
C SER A 64 20.20 -11.48 0.91
N VAL A 65 20.13 -10.17 1.15
CA VAL A 65 20.27 -9.14 0.12
C VAL A 65 21.41 -8.14 0.39
N GLY A 66 22.12 -8.30 1.52
CA GLY A 66 23.26 -7.44 1.90
C GLY A 66 22.80 -6.02 2.24
N VAL A 67 21.78 -5.90 3.08
CA VAL A 67 21.20 -4.64 3.55
C VAL A 67 21.22 -4.63 5.08
N ALA A 68 21.50 -3.47 5.68
CA ALA A 68 21.49 -3.29 7.13
C ALA A 68 20.84 -1.97 7.53
N THR A 69 20.11 -1.98 8.64
CA THR A 69 19.70 -0.76 9.36
C THR A 69 20.83 -0.35 10.28
N VAL A 70 21.23 0.89 10.21
CA VAL A 70 22.37 1.45 10.95
C VAL A 70 21.93 2.71 11.68
N ARG A 71 22.29 2.82 12.94
CA ARG A 71 22.09 4.02 13.76
C ARG A 71 23.40 4.77 13.91
N THR A 72 23.39 6.09 13.76
CA THR A 72 24.57 6.94 13.85
C THR A 72 24.21 8.39 14.17
N SER A 73 25.11 9.08 14.85
CA SER A 73 25.12 10.54 15.02
C SER A 73 25.99 11.27 13.98
N ASN A 74 26.57 10.54 13.01
CA ASN A 74 27.40 11.15 11.96
C ASN A 74 26.52 11.85 10.91
N ASP A 75 26.61 13.16 10.82
CA ASP A 75 25.85 13.99 9.87
C ASP A 75 26.22 13.71 8.41
N ASP A 76 27.48 13.35 8.15
CA ASP A 76 27.99 13.07 6.81
C ASP A 76 27.90 11.58 6.43
N PHE A 77 27.10 10.78 7.16
CA PHE A 77 27.07 9.33 7.05
C PHE A 77 26.83 8.81 5.61
N VAL A 78 25.93 9.45 4.84
CA VAL A 78 25.66 9.06 3.45
C VAL A 78 26.91 9.25 2.58
N SER A 79 27.58 10.39 2.70
CA SER A 79 28.80 10.68 1.93
C SER A 79 29.98 9.79 2.35
N ASP A 80 30.11 9.53 3.65
CA ASP A 80 31.14 8.65 4.19
C ASP A 80 30.91 7.19 3.78
N ALA A 81 29.66 6.74 3.71
CA ALA A 81 29.30 5.41 3.22
C ALA A 81 29.71 5.22 1.75
N LEU A 82 29.48 6.23 0.91
CA LEU A 82 29.91 6.22 -0.50
C LEU A 82 31.44 6.16 -0.66
N ALA A 83 32.20 6.70 0.29
CA ALA A 83 33.65 6.64 0.29
C ALA A 83 34.22 5.27 0.70
N GLN A 84 33.37 4.35 1.24
CA GLN A 84 33.82 3.01 1.65
C GLN A 84 33.68 2.01 0.50
N PRO A 85 34.76 1.39 0.02
CA PRO A 85 34.69 0.40 -1.07
C PRO A 85 33.87 -0.86 -0.74
N ALA A 86 33.57 -1.09 0.53
CA ALA A 86 32.79 -2.22 1.00
C ALA A 86 31.28 -1.93 1.05
N LEU A 87 30.86 -0.68 0.86
CA LEU A 87 29.49 -0.23 0.88
C LEU A 87 29.10 0.30 -0.51
N PHE A 88 27.91 -0.04 -0.96
CA PHE A 88 27.32 0.53 -2.18
C PHE A 88 26.81 1.96 -1.92
N GLY A 89 26.25 2.19 -0.72
CA GLY A 89 25.71 3.47 -0.28
C GLY A 89 24.84 3.34 0.94
N ALA A 90 24.30 4.47 1.37
CA ALA A 90 23.33 4.59 2.45
C ALA A 90 22.15 5.46 2.00
N ALA A 91 20.98 5.23 2.58
CA ALA A 91 19.78 6.06 2.46
C ALA A 91 19.17 6.26 3.84
N SER A 92 18.54 7.41 4.09
CA SER A 92 17.87 7.67 5.36
C SER A 92 16.79 6.61 5.61
N ASN A 93 16.82 6.00 6.79
CA ASN A 93 15.74 5.17 7.31
C ASN A 93 15.04 6.04 8.33
N ARG A 94 13.96 6.65 7.94
CA ARG A 94 13.31 7.80 8.56
C ARG A 94 13.33 7.89 10.09
N PRO A 95 13.42 9.10 10.69
CA PRO A 95 13.61 9.30 12.11
C PRO A 95 12.34 9.07 12.92
N LEU A 96 12.52 8.69 14.17
CA LEU A 96 11.51 8.73 15.21
C LEU A 96 11.24 10.18 15.60
N GLY A 97 10.00 10.67 15.49
CA GLY A 97 9.59 12.03 15.78
C GLY A 97 8.82 12.21 17.10
N THR A 98 8.54 13.44 17.48
CA THR A 98 7.80 13.87 18.66
C THR A 98 6.49 14.61 18.31
N VAL A 99 5.50 14.69 19.18
CA VAL A 99 4.03 14.89 19.00
C VAL A 99 3.52 16.29 18.51
N GLY A 100 2.59 16.37 17.53
CA GLY A 100 1.91 17.60 16.99
C GLY A 100 0.59 17.37 16.19
N PRO A 101 -0.13 18.33 15.57
CA PRO A 101 -1.50 18.16 15.05
C PRO A 101 -1.65 17.41 13.70
N ARG A 102 -2.76 16.68 13.53
CA ARG A 102 -3.06 15.66 12.51
C ARG A 102 -3.00 16.11 11.04
N GLN A 103 -2.27 15.37 10.19
CA GLN A 103 -2.34 15.46 8.72
C GLN A 103 -3.19 14.34 8.08
N LYS A 104 -3.59 14.55 6.79
CA LYS A 104 -4.38 13.57 6.01
C LYS A 104 -3.55 12.35 5.67
N ARG A 105 -4.14 11.15 5.78
CA ARG A 105 -3.52 9.87 5.39
C ARG A 105 -3.30 9.80 3.87
N LYS A 106 -2.21 9.15 3.44
CA LYS A 106 -1.74 9.09 2.04
C LYS A 106 -2.77 8.53 1.05
N PHE A 107 -3.52 7.51 1.39
CA PHE A 107 -4.55 6.93 0.52
C PHE A 107 -5.89 7.67 0.49
N SER A 108 -5.95 8.91 0.98
CA SER A 108 -7.18 9.72 0.94
C SER A 108 -7.73 9.94 -0.48
N GLU A 109 -6.87 9.95 -1.50
CA GLU A 109 -7.28 10.10 -2.90
C GLU A 109 -8.06 8.91 -3.43
N GLU A 110 -7.75 7.70 -2.96
CA GLU A 110 -8.45 6.47 -3.34
C GLU A 110 -9.85 6.37 -2.73
N ARG A 111 -10.08 7.09 -1.62
CA ARG A 111 -11.38 7.16 -0.93
C ARG A 111 -12.35 8.17 -1.53
N LEU A 112 -11.99 8.95 -2.54
CA LEU A 112 -12.69 10.19 -2.91
C LEU A 112 -12.72 11.20 -1.75
N ASP A 113 -12.41 12.45 -2.01
CA ASP A 113 -12.27 13.43 -0.93
C ASP A 113 -13.52 13.54 -0.05
N ALA A 114 -13.31 13.86 1.23
CA ALA A 114 -14.36 13.88 2.25
C ALA A 114 -15.50 14.87 1.91
N GLU A 115 -15.22 15.95 1.18
CA GLU A 115 -16.25 16.91 0.75
C GLU A 115 -17.18 16.30 -0.31
N ARG A 116 -16.64 15.54 -1.27
CA ARG A 116 -17.41 14.81 -2.29
C ARG A 116 -18.24 13.71 -1.67
N ARG A 117 -17.66 12.92 -0.76
CA ARG A 117 -18.40 11.91 0.02
C ARG A 117 -19.52 12.55 0.87
N ALA A 118 -19.24 13.71 1.49
CA ALA A 118 -20.23 14.43 2.29
C ALA A 118 -21.38 15.02 1.49
N SER A 119 -21.13 15.49 0.26
CA SER A 119 -22.18 16.04 -0.62
C SER A 119 -23.19 14.97 -1.06
N MET A 120 -22.79 13.69 -1.06
CA MET A 120 -23.63 12.55 -1.45
C MET A 120 -24.47 11.98 -0.29
N ARG A 121 -24.30 12.46 0.95
CA ARG A 121 -25.07 12.00 2.14
C ARG A 121 -26.59 12.15 1.99
N SER A 122 -27.10 12.88 1.01
CA SER A 122 -28.53 13.07 0.76
C SER A 122 -29.14 12.10 -0.26
N ALA A 123 -28.34 11.34 -1.00
CA ALA A 123 -28.84 10.31 -1.90
C ALA A 123 -29.19 9.07 -1.09
N ARG A 124 -30.46 8.89 -0.75
CA ARG A 124 -30.94 7.71 -0.04
C ARG A 124 -30.57 6.45 -0.81
N HIS A 125 -29.93 5.53 -0.12
CA HIS A 125 -29.75 4.14 -0.55
C HIS A 125 -31.13 3.57 -0.92
N ALA A 126 -31.41 3.44 -2.18
CA ALA A 126 -32.38 2.48 -2.64
C ALA A 126 -31.64 1.14 -2.63
N ALA A 127 -31.67 0.45 -1.49
CA ALA A 127 -31.35 -0.96 -1.46
C ALA A 127 -32.27 -1.62 -2.49
N THR A 128 -31.75 -1.88 -3.67
CA THR A 128 -32.39 -2.76 -4.63
C THR A 128 -32.25 -4.15 -4.06
N THR A 129 -33.23 -4.58 -3.28
CA THR A 129 -33.56 -5.98 -3.15
C THR A 129 -33.90 -6.47 -4.55
N GLY A 130 -32.87 -6.75 -5.35
CA GLY A 130 -33.00 -7.43 -6.62
C GLY A 130 -33.44 -8.85 -6.31
N ASN A 131 -34.71 -9.15 -6.53
CA ASN A 131 -35.22 -10.50 -6.73
C ASN A 131 -34.63 -11.05 -8.05
N GLY A 132 -33.32 -11.17 -8.15
CA GLY A 132 -32.64 -11.97 -9.16
C GLY A 132 -32.26 -13.29 -8.51
N GLU A 133 -32.60 -14.40 -9.13
CA GLU A 133 -32.00 -15.69 -8.85
C GLU A 133 -30.48 -15.62 -9.18
N SER A 134 -29.71 -14.86 -8.39
CA SER A 134 -28.27 -14.93 -8.42
C SER A 134 -27.89 -16.13 -7.55
N GLY A 135 -27.35 -17.17 -8.15
CA GLY A 135 -26.83 -18.32 -7.40
C GLY A 135 -25.53 -18.00 -6.65
N SER A 136 -25.31 -16.75 -6.29
CA SER A 136 -24.27 -16.29 -5.39
C SER A 136 -24.75 -16.45 -3.96
N PHE A 137 -23.92 -16.99 -3.10
CA PHE A 137 -24.21 -17.11 -1.66
C PHE A 137 -23.89 -15.82 -0.92
N GLU A 138 -23.07 -14.91 -1.50
CA GLU A 138 -22.58 -13.69 -0.87
C GLU A 138 -23.59 -12.56 -1.06
N THR A 139 -23.90 -11.84 0.01
CA THR A 139 -24.92 -10.77 0.04
C THR A 139 -24.64 -9.67 -0.99
N PHE A 140 -23.37 -9.28 -1.15
CA PHE A 140 -22.98 -8.17 -2.02
C PHE A 140 -22.39 -8.62 -3.36
N ALA A 141 -22.32 -9.91 -3.68
CA ALA A 141 -21.82 -10.39 -4.98
C ALA A 141 -22.52 -9.75 -6.20
N PRO A 142 -23.83 -9.41 -6.18
CA PRO A 142 -24.44 -8.68 -7.28
C PRO A 142 -23.86 -7.28 -7.54
N LEU A 143 -23.19 -6.68 -6.55
CA LEU A 143 -22.55 -5.36 -6.65
C LEU A 143 -21.11 -5.44 -7.17
N GLN A 144 -20.52 -6.64 -7.20
CA GLN A 144 -19.15 -6.90 -7.66
C GLN A 144 -19.11 -7.01 -9.20
N TRP A 145 -19.25 -5.87 -9.91
CA TRP A 145 -19.13 -5.82 -11.37
C TRP A 145 -17.74 -6.25 -11.86
N ASP A 146 -16.74 -6.02 -11.04
CA ASP A 146 -15.34 -6.34 -11.22
C ASP A 146 -15.12 -7.86 -11.32
N MET A 147 -15.69 -8.63 -10.42
CA MET A 147 -15.64 -10.08 -10.43
C MET A 147 -16.37 -10.68 -11.66
N GLN A 148 -17.50 -10.06 -12.03
CA GLN A 148 -18.24 -10.44 -13.25
C GLN A 148 -17.41 -10.15 -14.52
N MET A 149 -16.73 -8.99 -14.56
CA MET A 149 -15.90 -8.59 -15.72
C MET A 149 -14.77 -9.59 -16.00
N ILE A 150 -14.14 -10.11 -14.95
CA ILE A 150 -12.99 -11.02 -15.09
C ILE A 150 -13.36 -12.49 -14.99
N GLY A 151 -14.64 -12.83 -14.89
CA GLY A 151 -15.11 -14.22 -14.77
C GLY A 151 -14.70 -14.91 -13.45
N ALA A 152 -14.52 -14.14 -12.37
CA ALA A 152 -14.23 -14.64 -11.03
C ALA A 152 -15.54 -14.84 -10.25
N THR A 153 -16.44 -15.65 -10.78
CA THR A 153 -17.78 -15.89 -10.25
C THR A 153 -18.07 -17.38 -10.03
N LYS A 154 -19.13 -17.66 -9.28
CA LYS A 154 -19.56 -19.03 -8.95
C LYS A 154 -19.77 -19.91 -10.17
N TYR A 155 -20.33 -19.39 -11.26
CA TYR A 155 -20.63 -20.19 -12.47
C TYR A 155 -19.48 -20.22 -13.49
N GLU A 156 -18.35 -19.63 -13.15
CA GLU A 156 -17.18 -19.50 -14.02
C GLU A 156 -15.93 -20.04 -13.30
N ALA A 157 -15.00 -19.17 -12.91
CA ALA A 157 -13.73 -19.62 -12.33
C ALA A 157 -13.91 -20.37 -11.00
N HIS A 158 -14.80 -19.94 -10.12
CA HIS A 158 -14.94 -20.53 -8.80
C HIS A 158 -15.50 -21.97 -8.81
N ASP A 159 -16.34 -22.33 -9.80
CA ASP A 159 -16.82 -23.72 -9.96
C ASP A 159 -15.70 -24.67 -10.45
N ILE A 160 -14.69 -24.13 -11.15
CA ILE A 160 -13.59 -24.91 -11.70
C ILE A 160 -12.42 -24.97 -10.73
N GLN A 161 -11.97 -23.81 -10.26
CA GLN A 161 -10.82 -23.66 -9.38
C GLN A 161 -10.98 -22.41 -8.50
N PRO A 162 -11.54 -22.51 -7.28
CA PRO A 162 -11.73 -21.36 -6.39
C PRO A 162 -10.43 -20.92 -5.67
N GLY A 163 -9.32 -21.53 -6.00
CA GLY A 163 -8.09 -21.44 -5.25
C GLY A 163 -7.82 -22.69 -4.41
N ARG A 164 -6.64 -22.76 -3.80
CA ARG A 164 -6.26 -23.84 -2.88
C ARG A 164 -5.61 -23.27 -1.62
N PRO A 165 -5.90 -23.82 -0.43
CA PRO A 165 -5.26 -23.36 0.82
C PRO A 165 -3.74 -23.54 0.83
N GLU A 166 -3.18 -24.37 -0.05
CA GLU A 166 -1.74 -24.50 -0.21
C GLU A 166 -1.10 -23.34 -0.97
N VAL A 167 -1.88 -22.53 -1.71
CA VAL A 167 -1.38 -21.31 -2.37
C VAL A 167 -1.34 -20.18 -1.37
N ARG A 168 -0.17 -19.60 -1.20
CA ARG A 168 0.10 -18.53 -0.25
C ARG A 168 0.21 -17.19 -0.99
N VAL A 169 -0.67 -16.27 -0.65
CA VAL A 169 -0.65 -14.91 -1.17
C VAL A 169 -0.18 -13.96 -0.07
N GLY A 170 0.92 -13.26 -0.32
CA GLY A 170 1.44 -12.23 0.57
C GLY A 170 0.89 -10.86 0.20
N ILE A 171 0.28 -10.18 1.15
CA ILE A 171 -0.18 -8.80 1.01
C ILE A 171 0.87 -7.92 1.68
N LEU A 172 1.64 -7.19 0.85
CA LEU A 172 2.62 -6.21 1.31
C LEU A 172 1.90 -4.85 1.31
N ASP A 173 1.34 -4.48 2.46
CA ASP A 173 0.43 -3.35 2.57
C ASP A 173 0.42 -2.76 3.98
N THR A 174 -0.59 -1.96 4.35
CA THR A 174 -0.74 -1.26 5.64
C THR A 174 -1.12 -2.18 6.79
N GLY A 175 -1.70 -3.32 6.51
CA GLY A 175 -2.20 -4.28 7.50
C GLY A 175 -3.29 -5.16 6.91
N ILE A 176 -3.80 -6.09 7.70
CA ILE A 176 -5.02 -6.85 7.40
C ILE A 176 -5.80 -7.02 8.71
N ASP A 177 -7.06 -6.62 8.73
CA ASP A 177 -7.98 -7.04 9.78
C ASP A 177 -8.25 -8.55 9.64
N GLY A 178 -7.45 -9.33 10.36
CA GLY A 178 -7.54 -10.79 10.36
C GLY A 178 -8.82 -11.33 11.02
N SER A 179 -9.58 -10.48 11.71
CA SER A 179 -10.84 -10.83 12.37
C SER A 179 -12.08 -10.62 11.48
N HIS A 180 -11.96 -9.83 10.40
CA HIS A 180 -13.05 -9.59 9.46
C HIS A 180 -13.61 -10.91 8.91
N PRO A 181 -14.94 -11.16 8.95
CA PRO A 181 -15.52 -12.48 8.65
C PRO A 181 -15.22 -12.99 7.23
N ASP A 182 -15.07 -12.12 6.23
CA ASP A 182 -14.66 -12.50 4.88
C ASP A 182 -13.16 -12.82 4.78
N ILE A 183 -12.36 -12.37 5.72
CA ILE A 183 -10.89 -12.55 5.72
C ILE A 183 -10.48 -13.73 6.62
N ALA A 184 -11.06 -13.84 7.81
CA ALA A 184 -10.68 -14.78 8.86
C ALA A 184 -10.56 -16.25 8.40
N PRO A 185 -11.46 -16.79 7.54
CA PRO A 185 -11.36 -18.18 7.08
C PRO A 185 -10.09 -18.49 6.28
N ASN A 186 -9.53 -17.50 5.60
CA ASN A 186 -8.38 -17.61 4.71
C ASN A 186 -7.10 -17.01 5.31
N PHE A 187 -7.19 -16.33 6.43
CA PHE A 187 -6.08 -15.61 7.07
C PHE A 187 -5.13 -16.54 7.83
N ASN A 188 -3.84 -16.40 7.60
CA ASN A 188 -2.82 -17.15 8.31
C ASN A 188 -2.00 -16.27 9.26
N GLY A 189 -2.49 -16.02 10.46
CA GLY A 189 -1.81 -15.22 11.48
C GLY A 189 -0.44 -15.79 11.90
N ALA A 190 -0.25 -17.12 11.84
CA ALA A 190 1.03 -17.72 12.22
C ALA A 190 2.19 -17.36 11.27
N LEU A 191 1.90 -17.11 10.00
CA LEU A 191 2.85 -16.65 8.99
C LEU A 191 2.82 -15.14 8.79
N SER A 192 1.82 -14.44 9.29
CA SER A 192 1.72 -12.99 9.18
C SER A 192 2.73 -12.28 10.08
N ARG A 193 3.30 -11.17 9.60
CA ARG A 193 4.31 -10.35 10.30
C ARG A 193 4.14 -8.88 9.96
N ASN A 194 4.42 -8.03 10.95
CA ASN A 194 4.64 -6.60 10.77
C ASN A 194 6.14 -6.31 10.68
N PHE A 195 6.57 -5.52 9.70
CA PHE A 195 7.96 -5.10 9.46
C PHE A 195 8.17 -3.60 9.66
N THR A 196 7.12 -2.85 9.92
CA THR A 196 7.15 -1.40 10.13
C THR A 196 6.94 -1.03 11.60
N THR A 197 7.16 0.22 11.91
CA THR A 197 6.80 0.87 13.17
C THR A 197 6.28 2.24 12.79
N ASP A 198 5.12 2.59 13.26
CA ASP A 198 4.45 3.82 12.87
C ASP A 198 5.19 5.03 13.41
N ILE A 199 5.15 6.13 12.68
CA ILE A 199 5.84 7.38 13.01
C ILE A 199 4.79 8.39 13.46
N PRO A 200 4.64 8.64 14.78
CA PRO A 200 3.58 9.53 15.28
C PRO A 200 3.70 10.94 14.72
N SER A 201 4.93 11.47 14.66
CA SER A 201 5.18 12.82 14.16
C SER A 201 6.62 13.02 13.68
N VAL A 202 6.86 14.08 12.93
CA VAL A 202 8.19 14.49 12.45
C VAL A 202 8.35 16.01 12.53
N GLU A 203 9.59 16.48 12.55
CA GLU A 203 9.90 17.89 12.31
C GLU A 203 9.92 18.16 10.80
N GLY A 204 9.22 19.21 10.37
CA GLY A 204 9.13 19.62 8.98
C GLY A 204 8.80 21.10 8.83
N PRO A 205 8.71 21.64 7.60
CA PRO A 205 8.33 23.02 7.36
C PRO A 205 6.91 23.31 7.90
N CYS A 206 6.72 24.47 8.54
CA CYS A 206 5.40 24.90 8.97
C CYS A 206 4.50 25.24 7.78
N GLU A 207 3.19 24.92 7.86
CA GLU A 207 2.24 25.29 6.80
C GLU A 207 2.11 26.81 6.63
N GLU A 208 2.14 27.57 7.74
CA GLU A 208 1.97 29.03 7.70
C GLU A 208 3.25 29.77 7.27
N ASP A 209 4.42 29.26 7.63
CA ASP A 209 5.73 29.78 7.23
C ASP A 209 6.73 28.63 7.01
N PRO A 210 6.96 28.22 5.75
CA PRO A 210 7.89 27.14 5.43
C PRO A 210 9.36 27.40 5.81
N SER A 211 9.72 28.61 6.25
CA SER A 211 11.07 28.93 6.78
C SER A 211 11.23 28.56 8.24
N GLU A 212 10.16 28.27 8.95
CA GLU A 212 10.13 27.79 10.32
C GLU A 212 9.98 26.25 10.34
N THR A 213 10.42 25.64 11.46
CA THR A 213 10.28 24.20 11.68
C THR A 213 9.15 23.95 12.66
N CYS A 214 8.18 23.13 12.24
CA CYS A 214 7.07 22.67 13.02
C CYS A 214 7.11 21.16 13.21
N GLU A 215 6.44 20.71 14.24
CA GLU A 215 6.12 19.30 14.43
C GLU A 215 4.87 18.96 13.63
N ILE A 216 4.99 17.95 12.75
CA ILE A 216 3.94 17.48 11.84
C ILE A 216 3.53 16.09 12.30
N GLN A 217 2.25 15.92 12.63
CA GLN A 217 1.70 14.63 13.01
C GLN A 217 1.48 13.74 11.76
N ILE A 218 1.88 12.48 11.82
CA ILE A 218 1.79 11.50 10.73
C ILE A 218 0.73 10.44 11.07
N ASP A 219 1.02 9.53 12.00
CA ASP A 219 0.12 8.43 12.37
C ASP A 219 -0.75 8.73 13.60
N GLY A 220 -0.52 9.83 14.26
CA GLY A 220 -1.14 10.14 15.54
C GLY A 220 -0.30 9.65 16.72
N PRO A 221 -0.67 10.05 17.96
CA PRO A 221 -0.02 9.49 19.14
C PRO A 221 -0.36 7.99 19.23
N CYS A 222 0.64 7.14 19.28
CA CYS A 222 0.43 5.68 19.41
C CYS A 222 -0.41 5.29 20.67
N GLY A 223 -0.55 6.20 21.63
CA GLY A 223 -1.42 6.02 22.78
C GLY A 223 -2.92 6.20 22.50
N ASP A 224 -3.28 6.74 21.36
CA ASP A 224 -4.68 6.92 20.92
C ASP A 224 -5.14 5.80 19.97
N GLU A 225 -4.22 4.91 19.57
CA GLU A 225 -4.52 3.73 18.77
C GLU A 225 -5.18 2.63 19.61
N PRO A 226 -5.98 1.73 19.01
CA PRO A 226 -6.71 0.69 19.73
C PRO A 226 -5.84 -0.21 20.60
N ASP A 227 -4.62 -0.50 20.17
CA ASP A 227 -3.66 -1.34 20.91
C ASP A 227 -2.64 -0.54 21.75
N ASN A 228 -2.66 0.79 21.67
CA ASN A 228 -1.73 1.73 22.31
C ASN A 228 -0.26 1.49 21.94
N SER A 229 0.01 1.07 20.72
CA SER A 229 1.34 0.71 20.25
C SER A 229 1.66 1.34 18.88
N CYS A 230 2.90 1.77 18.68
CA CYS A 230 3.42 2.14 17.35
C CYS A 230 3.85 0.89 16.54
N SER A 231 3.54 -0.32 16.98
CA SER A 231 3.95 -1.55 16.31
C SER A 231 2.87 -2.60 16.45
N ASP A 232 1.89 -2.52 15.57
CA ASP A 232 0.68 -3.30 15.63
C ASP A 232 0.91 -4.79 15.47
N PRO A 233 -0.01 -5.59 16.01
CA PRO A 233 -0.11 -7.01 15.71
C PRO A 233 -0.29 -7.24 14.20
N ALA A 234 0.14 -8.42 13.74
CA ALA A 234 0.07 -8.76 12.32
C ALA A 234 -1.35 -9.08 11.80
N ASP A 235 -2.38 -8.96 12.63
CA ASP A 235 -3.81 -9.18 12.35
C ASP A 235 -4.65 -7.92 12.53
N VAL A 236 -3.99 -6.77 12.63
CA VAL A 236 -4.60 -5.44 12.76
C VAL A 236 -4.28 -4.59 11.53
N ASP A 237 -5.24 -3.75 11.13
CA ASP A 237 -5.11 -2.74 10.08
C ASP A 237 -5.83 -1.47 10.54
N GLU A 238 -5.07 -0.39 10.74
CA GLU A 238 -5.57 0.91 11.18
C GLU A 238 -5.65 1.94 10.05
N ASN A 239 -5.33 1.51 8.82
CA ASN A 239 -5.50 2.29 7.59
C ASN A 239 -6.72 1.84 6.77
N GLY A 240 -6.92 0.52 6.63
CA GLY A 240 -8.00 -0.11 5.87
C GLY A 240 -7.65 -0.42 4.41
N HIS A 241 -6.54 0.11 3.87
CA HIS A 241 -6.14 -0.16 2.49
C HIS A 241 -5.74 -1.63 2.29
N GLY A 242 -4.91 -2.18 3.18
CA GLY A 242 -4.45 -3.57 3.07
C GLY A 242 -5.56 -4.60 3.26
N THR A 243 -6.54 -4.34 4.13
CA THR A 243 -7.74 -5.18 4.31
C THR A 243 -8.59 -5.19 3.04
N HIS A 244 -8.79 -4.03 2.40
CA HIS A 244 -9.51 -3.92 1.14
C HIS A 244 -8.81 -4.71 0.02
N VAL A 245 -7.51 -4.58 -0.10
CA VAL A 245 -6.66 -5.34 -1.03
C VAL A 245 -6.78 -6.85 -0.77
N ALA A 246 -6.68 -7.28 0.49
CA ALA A 246 -6.77 -8.69 0.87
C ALA A 246 -8.15 -9.29 0.54
N GLY A 247 -9.25 -8.55 0.80
CA GLY A 247 -10.61 -8.96 0.46
C GLY A 247 -10.79 -9.15 -1.05
N THR A 248 -10.27 -8.23 -1.86
CA THR A 248 -10.31 -8.34 -3.32
C THR A 248 -9.59 -9.60 -3.82
N VAL A 249 -8.43 -9.95 -3.22
CA VAL A 249 -7.71 -11.20 -3.57
C VAL A 249 -8.50 -12.43 -3.16
N GLY A 250 -8.94 -12.50 -1.89
CA GLY A 250 -9.30 -13.78 -1.33
C GLY A 250 -10.33 -13.71 -0.19
N ALA A 251 -11.32 -12.80 -0.23
CA ALA A 251 -12.50 -12.88 0.62
C ALA A 251 -13.15 -14.26 0.45
N ALA A 252 -13.46 -14.91 1.56
CA ALA A 252 -13.96 -16.28 1.57
C ALA A 252 -15.42 -16.34 1.12
N VAL A 253 -15.81 -17.43 0.46
CA VAL A 253 -17.23 -17.71 0.18
C VAL A 253 -17.85 -18.30 1.43
N ASN A 254 -18.67 -17.49 2.16
CA ASN A 254 -19.18 -17.83 3.48
C ASN A 254 -20.67 -17.45 3.71
N GLY A 255 -21.30 -16.82 2.73
CA GLY A 255 -22.70 -16.37 2.78
C GLY A 255 -22.89 -14.94 3.29
N LEU A 256 -21.80 -14.20 3.45
CA LEU A 256 -21.76 -12.83 3.96
C LEU A 256 -20.95 -11.94 3.01
N GLY A 257 -21.31 -10.68 2.88
CA GLY A 257 -20.54 -9.68 2.16
C GLY A 257 -20.17 -10.04 0.71
N ILE A 258 -18.91 -10.31 0.45
CA ILE A 258 -18.32 -10.44 -0.89
C ILE A 258 -17.55 -11.76 -1.08
N ALA A 259 -17.20 -12.08 -2.34
CA ALA A 259 -16.18 -13.09 -2.65
C ALA A 259 -14.96 -12.44 -3.31
N GLY A 260 -13.76 -12.87 -2.94
CA GLY A 260 -12.52 -12.49 -3.62
C GLY A 260 -12.32 -13.25 -4.93
N VAL A 261 -11.31 -12.86 -5.73
CA VAL A 261 -10.96 -13.54 -7.00
C VAL A 261 -10.58 -15.01 -6.77
N ALA A 262 -9.88 -15.30 -5.69
CA ALA A 262 -9.41 -16.63 -5.32
C ALA A 262 -9.85 -16.97 -3.87
N PRO A 263 -11.14 -17.26 -3.63
CA PRO A 263 -11.73 -17.29 -2.28
C PRO A 263 -11.29 -18.47 -1.40
N ALA A 264 -10.42 -19.33 -1.87
CA ALA A 264 -9.93 -20.49 -1.10
C ALA A 264 -8.39 -20.52 -0.98
N VAL A 265 -7.68 -19.42 -1.19
CA VAL A 265 -6.23 -19.32 -0.98
C VAL A 265 -5.89 -18.91 0.45
N THR A 266 -4.64 -19.08 0.85
CA THR A 266 -4.15 -18.58 2.14
C THR A 266 -3.64 -17.14 2.01
N LEU A 267 -4.24 -16.21 2.76
CA LEU A 267 -3.81 -14.81 2.88
C LEU A 267 -2.80 -14.67 4.02
N ILE A 268 -1.71 -13.96 3.75
CA ILE A 268 -0.64 -13.67 4.71
C ILE A 268 -0.39 -12.18 4.72
N ASN A 269 -0.61 -11.53 5.86
CA ASN A 269 -0.19 -10.15 6.05
C ASN A 269 1.33 -10.08 6.18
N ILE A 270 1.95 -9.29 5.30
CA ILE A 270 3.38 -8.99 5.35
C ILE A 270 3.48 -7.46 5.41
N ARG A 271 2.99 -6.90 6.53
CA ARG A 271 2.84 -5.45 6.68
C ARG A 271 4.16 -4.73 6.48
N ALA A 272 4.20 -3.79 5.54
CA ALA A 272 5.34 -2.97 5.21
C ALA A 272 5.02 -1.47 5.24
N GLY A 273 3.73 -1.12 5.24
CA GLY A 273 3.19 0.24 5.29
C GLY A 273 2.77 0.64 6.69
N GLN A 274 2.93 1.91 6.99
CA GLN A 274 2.46 2.57 8.21
C GLN A 274 0.97 2.89 8.12
N ASP A 275 0.32 3.24 9.22
CA ASP A 275 -1.10 3.64 9.24
C ASP A 275 -1.35 4.91 8.44
N SER A 276 -0.38 5.80 8.36
CA SER A 276 -0.37 6.95 7.45
C SER A 276 -0.34 6.58 5.97
N GLY A 277 0.00 5.32 5.64
CA GLY A 277 0.17 4.85 4.26
C GLY A 277 1.55 5.09 3.66
N TYR A 278 2.57 5.45 4.44
CA TYR A 278 3.96 5.51 3.96
C TYR A 278 4.62 4.13 3.95
N PHE A 279 5.40 3.86 2.90
CA PHE A 279 6.16 2.61 2.72
C PHE A 279 7.65 2.88 2.58
N PHE A 280 8.40 2.70 3.63
CA PHE A 280 9.84 2.95 3.61
C PHE A 280 10.65 1.75 3.13
N LEU A 281 11.90 2.02 2.77
CA LEU A 281 12.80 1.06 2.14
C LEU A 281 13.03 -0.21 2.97
N GLN A 282 13.36 -0.08 4.25
CA GLN A 282 13.74 -1.24 5.07
C GLN A 282 12.57 -2.22 5.29
N PRO A 283 11.35 -1.74 5.70
CA PRO A 283 10.17 -2.61 5.78
C PRO A 283 9.89 -3.33 4.46
N SER A 284 9.93 -2.62 3.33
CA SER A 284 9.66 -3.19 2.00
C SER A 284 10.68 -4.27 1.62
N VAL A 285 11.98 -4.07 1.89
CA VAL A 285 13.04 -5.06 1.65
C VAL A 285 12.88 -6.28 2.52
N ASP A 286 12.58 -6.10 3.81
CA ASP A 286 12.40 -7.20 4.75
C ASP A 286 11.13 -8.00 4.44
N ALA A 287 10.03 -7.34 4.10
CA ALA A 287 8.77 -7.96 3.68
C ALA A 287 8.97 -8.86 2.45
N LEU A 288 9.64 -8.34 1.40
CA LEU A 288 9.94 -9.11 0.18
C LEU A 288 10.83 -10.34 0.44
N THR A 289 11.84 -10.19 1.29
CA THR A 289 12.74 -11.31 1.61
C THR A 289 12.05 -12.34 2.50
N TYR A 290 11.24 -11.90 3.45
CA TYR A 290 10.42 -12.77 4.28
C TYR A 290 9.40 -13.57 3.45
N ALA A 291 8.67 -12.92 2.54
CA ALA A 291 7.75 -13.60 1.62
C ALA A 291 8.44 -14.77 0.89
N ALA A 292 9.67 -14.52 0.40
CA ALA A 292 10.49 -15.53 -0.26
C ALA A 292 10.89 -16.68 0.67
N ASP A 293 11.27 -16.37 1.90
CA ASP A 293 11.78 -17.35 2.87
C ASP A 293 10.68 -18.28 3.38
N ILE A 294 9.45 -17.77 3.58
CA ILE A 294 8.30 -18.56 3.99
C ILE A 294 7.57 -19.25 2.83
N GLY A 295 8.01 -19.04 1.57
CA GLY A 295 7.45 -19.70 0.40
C GLY A 295 6.09 -19.18 -0.02
N VAL A 296 5.93 -17.86 -0.07
CA VAL A 296 4.80 -17.19 -0.72
C VAL A 296 4.86 -17.45 -2.22
N ASP A 297 3.71 -17.68 -2.85
CA ASP A 297 3.60 -17.95 -4.29
C ASP A 297 3.43 -16.66 -5.11
N VAL A 298 2.61 -15.75 -4.60
CA VAL A 298 2.29 -14.46 -5.25
C VAL A 298 2.27 -13.36 -4.19
N VAL A 299 2.82 -12.20 -4.50
CA VAL A 299 2.69 -11.00 -3.64
C VAL A 299 1.94 -9.89 -4.35
N ASN A 300 1.15 -9.13 -3.59
CA ASN A 300 0.59 -7.84 -3.98
C ASN A 300 1.44 -6.72 -3.40
N MET A 301 1.71 -5.70 -4.22
CA MET A 301 2.43 -4.48 -3.86
C MET A 301 1.66 -3.27 -4.41
N SER A 302 0.72 -2.75 -3.62
CA SER A 302 -0.11 -1.61 -4.02
C SER A 302 0.43 -0.29 -3.44
N TYR A 303 1.73 -0.01 -3.64
CA TYR A 303 2.43 1.15 -3.07
C TYR A 303 3.66 1.53 -3.90
N TYR A 304 4.23 2.71 -3.62
CA TYR A 304 5.60 3.06 -4.01
C TYR A 304 6.49 3.25 -2.76
N ILE A 305 7.82 3.16 -2.94
CA ILE A 305 8.78 3.26 -1.84
C ILE A 305 9.11 4.72 -1.57
N ASP A 306 8.61 5.21 -0.43
CA ASP A 306 8.84 6.58 0.03
C ASP A 306 10.32 6.87 0.36
N PRO A 307 10.75 8.14 0.23
CA PRO A 307 9.94 9.33 -0.05
C PRO A 307 9.89 9.76 -1.53
N TRP A 308 10.26 8.89 -2.45
CA TRP A 308 10.42 9.26 -3.85
C TRP A 308 9.45 8.46 -4.72
N LEU A 309 8.41 9.12 -5.27
CA LEU A 309 7.56 8.50 -6.29
C LEU A 309 8.41 7.98 -7.47
N PHE A 310 9.36 8.80 -7.90
CA PHE A 310 10.36 8.38 -8.89
C PHE A 310 11.77 8.43 -8.28
N ASN A 311 12.37 7.29 -8.07
CA ASN A 311 13.76 7.17 -7.66
C ASN A 311 14.70 7.37 -8.85
N CYS A 312 15.47 8.45 -8.86
CA CYS A 312 16.33 8.86 -9.95
C CYS A 312 17.81 8.61 -9.64
N ARG A 313 18.58 8.11 -10.61
CA ARG A 313 20.02 7.86 -10.40
C ARG A 313 20.84 9.13 -10.35
N ASN A 314 20.41 10.17 -11.06
CA ASN A 314 21.18 11.41 -11.30
C ASN A 314 20.29 12.57 -11.77
N ASN A 315 19.14 12.78 -11.13
CA ASN A 315 18.30 13.93 -11.47
C ASN A 315 19.01 15.23 -11.07
N PRO A 316 19.15 16.21 -11.98
CA PRO A 316 19.88 17.43 -11.69
C PRO A 316 19.19 18.38 -10.69
N ALA A 317 17.91 18.18 -10.41
CA ALA A 317 17.20 18.94 -9.37
C ALA A 317 17.55 18.43 -7.96
N ASP A 318 18.03 17.19 -7.85
CA ASP A 318 18.35 16.56 -6.58
C ASP A 318 19.78 16.92 -6.13
N SER A 319 19.96 17.08 -4.82
CA SER A 319 21.30 17.23 -4.24
C SER A 319 22.16 15.97 -4.47
N PRO A 320 23.48 16.06 -4.37
CA PRO A 320 24.36 14.88 -4.45
C PRO A 320 23.98 13.79 -3.44
N GLU A 321 23.57 14.16 -2.24
CA GLU A 321 23.14 13.26 -1.16
C GLU A 321 21.81 12.57 -1.55
N ALA A 322 20.79 13.34 -1.99
CA ALA A 322 19.51 12.81 -2.45
C ALA A 322 19.68 11.84 -3.64
N GLN A 323 20.59 12.16 -4.57
CA GLN A 323 20.93 11.24 -5.67
C GLN A 323 21.58 9.95 -5.15
N ALA A 324 22.43 10.03 -4.12
CA ALA A 324 23.09 8.87 -3.51
C ALA A 324 22.07 7.99 -2.78
N GLU A 325 21.16 8.59 -2.03
CA GLU A 325 20.06 7.90 -1.37
C GLU A 325 19.17 7.16 -2.37
N GLN A 326 18.70 7.82 -3.41
CA GLN A 326 17.87 7.21 -4.44
C GLN A 326 18.57 6.06 -5.17
N ARG A 327 19.89 6.18 -5.47
CA ARG A 327 20.67 5.04 -5.99
C ARG A 327 20.70 3.86 -5.03
N THR A 328 20.76 4.13 -3.72
CA THR A 328 20.74 3.10 -2.67
C THR A 328 19.37 2.42 -2.58
N ILE A 329 18.27 3.20 -2.63
CA ILE A 329 16.90 2.68 -2.68
C ILE A 329 16.72 1.78 -3.90
N ILE A 330 17.12 2.23 -5.10
CA ILE A 330 17.08 1.42 -6.32
C ILE A 330 17.84 0.10 -6.14
N ALA A 331 19.05 0.15 -5.59
CA ALA A 331 19.89 -1.04 -5.45
C ALA A 331 19.31 -2.05 -4.46
N ALA A 332 18.84 -1.60 -3.29
CA ALA A 332 18.24 -2.43 -2.25
C ALA A 332 16.95 -3.10 -2.76
N THR A 333 16.04 -2.31 -3.31
CA THR A 333 14.77 -2.80 -3.86
C THR A 333 14.99 -3.83 -4.97
N GLN A 334 15.87 -3.53 -5.93
CA GLN A 334 16.17 -4.47 -7.01
C GLN A 334 16.82 -5.78 -6.51
N ARG A 335 17.55 -5.76 -5.39
CA ARG A 335 18.09 -6.97 -4.77
C ARG A 335 16.98 -7.80 -4.10
N ALA A 336 16.07 -7.15 -3.37
CA ALA A 336 14.95 -7.80 -2.72
C ALA A 336 13.99 -8.45 -3.75
N LEU A 337 13.59 -7.72 -4.79
CA LEU A 337 12.76 -8.23 -5.88
C LEU A 337 13.41 -9.44 -6.59
N ARG A 338 14.71 -9.36 -6.91
CA ARG A 338 15.44 -10.50 -7.50
C ARG A 338 15.54 -11.68 -6.55
N TYR A 339 15.70 -11.43 -5.26
CA TYR A 339 15.71 -12.49 -4.26
C TYR A 339 14.37 -13.20 -4.23
N ALA A 340 13.27 -12.47 -4.09
CA ALA A 340 11.92 -13.02 -4.06
C ALA A 340 11.59 -13.81 -5.34
N HIS A 341 11.81 -13.23 -6.50
CA HIS A 341 11.58 -13.90 -7.79
C HIS A 341 12.38 -15.22 -7.94
N ARG A 342 13.68 -15.22 -7.57
CA ARG A 342 14.50 -16.44 -7.62
C ARG A 342 14.05 -17.52 -6.64
N HIS A 343 13.37 -17.14 -5.57
CA HIS A 343 12.79 -18.08 -4.60
C HIS A 343 11.38 -18.54 -4.97
N GLY A 344 10.86 -18.10 -6.10
CA GLY A 344 9.61 -18.58 -6.66
C GLY A 344 8.41 -17.67 -6.44
N VAL A 345 8.60 -16.47 -5.94
CA VAL A 345 7.53 -15.49 -5.71
C VAL A 345 7.19 -14.74 -7.00
N THR A 346 5.94 -14.79 -7.43
CA THR A 346 5.40 -13.93 -8.50
C THR A 346 5.14 -12.53 -7.92
N LEU A 347 5.69 -11.51 -8.57
CA LEU A 347 5.68 -10.13 -8.09
C LEU A 347 4.68 -9.31 -8.92
N ILE A 348 3.64 -8.77 -8.28
CA ILE A 348 2.60 -7.97 -8.94
C ILE A 348 2.46 -6.65 -8.20
N ALA A 349 2.41 -5.54 -8.96
CA ALA A 349 2.31 -4.19 -8.39
C ALA A 349 1.31 -3.32 -9.14
N ALA A 350 0.73 -2.36 -8.43
CA ALA A 350 -0.09 -1.30 -8.98
C ALA A 350 0.73 -0.40 -9.93
N ALA A 351 0.10 0.09 -11.00
CA ALA A 351 0.79 0.93 -11.99
C ALA A 351 1.00 2.38 -11.55
N GLY A 352 0.26 2.87 -10.57
CA GLY A 352 0.24 4.25 -10.11
C GLY A 352 -1.01 5.02 -10.53
N ASN A 353 -1.33 6.09 -9.78
CA ASN A 353 -2.58 6.86 -9.90
C ASN A 353 -2.38 8.30 -10.40
N GLY A 354 -1.19 8.63 -10.89
CA GLY A 354 -0.83 9.98 -11.36
C GLY A 354 -1.21 10.31 -12.79
N HIS A 355 -1.99 9.47 -13.51
CA HIS A 355 -2.32 9.59 -14.95
C HIS A 355 -1.11 9.77 -15.85
N GLN A 356 0.07 9.36 -15.42
CA GLN A 356 1.33 9.59 -16.10
C GLN A 356 1.49 8.70 -17.34
N ASN A 357 2.04 9.30 -18.40
CA ASN A 357 2.35 8.60 -19.65
C ASN A 357 3.80 8.13 -19.69
N TYR A 358 4.06 6.90 -19.30
CA TYR A 358 5.41 6.32 -19.26
C TYR A 358 6.06 6.10 -20.63
N ASN A 359 5.31 6.25 -21.75
CA ASN A 359 5.94 6.35 -23.09
C ASN A 359 6.65 7.70 -23.29
N ARG A 360 6.44 8.66 -22.40
CA ARG A 360 6.94 10.03 -22.46
C ARG A 360 7.46 10.50 -21.11
N LYS A 361 8.26 9.66 -20.44
CA LYS A 361 8.80 9.99 -19.13
C LYS A 361 9.45 11.38 -19.05
N ASN A 362 10.11 11.80 -20.11
CA ASN A 362 10.72 13.13 -20.17
C ASN A 362 9.69 14.30 -20.19
N GLU A 363 8.40 14.03 -20.29
CA GLU A 363 7.33 15.03 -20.16
C GLU A 363 6.72 15.04 -18.75
N ILE A 364 7.07 14.07 -17.88
CA ILE A 364 6.58 13.98 -16.50
C ILE A 364 7.37 14.96 -15.63
N VAL A 365 6.66 15.78 -14.88
CA VAL A 365 7.19 16.58 -13.78
C VAL A 365 6.64 15.98 -12.48
N ASP A 366 7.53 15.51 -11.62
CA ASP A 366 7.19 15.06 -10.27
C ASP A 366 7.25 16.27 -9.33
N GLU A 367 6.10 16.64 -8.80
CA GLU A 367 5.94 17.76 -7.85
C GLU A 367 5.63 17.26 -6.43
N THR A 368 5.66 15.93 -6.23
CA THR A 368 5.25 15.28 -4.98
C THR A 368 6.40 14.75 -4.16
N SER A 369 7.62 14.69 -4.73
CA SER A 369 8.77 14.10 -4.04
C SER A 369 9.85 15.13 -3.66
N PRO A 370 10.54 14.94 -2.51
CA PRO A 370 10.25 13.90 -1.51
C PRO A 370 8.94 14.22 -0.78
N ASP A 371 8.10 13.21 -0.55
CA ASP A 371 6.82 13.38 0.15
C ASP A 371 6.95 13.25 1.68
N PHE A 372 8.14 12.91 2.14
CA PHE A 372 8.46 12.80 3.56
C PHE A 372 9.82 13.46 3.91
N PRO A 373 9.91 14.31 4.95
CA PRO A 373 8.78 14.85 5.72
C PRO A 373 7.80 15.64 4.84
N PRO A 374 6.51 15.70 5.20
CA PRO A 374 5.54 16.50 4.46
C PRO A 374 6.00 17.95 4.25
N GLY A 375 5.67 18.52 3.07
CA GLY A 375 6.06 19.90 2.73
C GLY A 375 7.49 20.07 2.19
N THR A 376 8.24 18.98 1.96
CA THR A 376 9.61 19.04 1.44
C THR A 376 9.70 18.77 -0.06
N ALA A 377 8.58 18.49 -0.74
CA ALA A 377 8.53 18.25 -2.17
C ALA A 377 8.98 19.45 -3.01
N TYR A 378 9.59 19.16 -4.16
CA TYR A 378 9.99 20.18 -5.15
C TYR A 378 9.89 19.61 -6.57
N PRO A 379 9.65 20.48 -7.59
CA PRO A 379 9.50 20.02 -8.97
C PRO A 379 10.76 19.34 -9.51
N ARG A 380 10.60 18.13 -10.08
CA ARG A 380 11.68 17.35 -10.68
C ARG A 380 11.27 16.85 -12.07
N GLN A 381 12.05 17.17 -13.09
CA GLN A 381 11.83 16.61 -14.44
C GLN A 381 12.26 15.15 -14.44
N ILE A 382 11.34 14.24 -14.72
CA ILE A 382 11.61 12.80 -14.74
C ILE A 382 12.29 12.41 -16.06
N THR A 383 13.18 11.43 -15.99
CA THR A 383 13.95 10.89 -17.12
C THR A 383 13.86 9.37 -17.16
N GLU A 384 14.33 8.75 -18.24
CA GLU A 384 14.43 7.29 -18.35
C GLU A 384 15.30 6.62 -17.25
N GLY A 385 16.13 7.40 -16.58
CA GLY A 385 16.96 6.93 -15.44
C GLY A 385 16.24 6.90 -14.11
N CYS A 386 15.01 7.43 -14.04
CA CYS A 386 14.15 7.42 -12.87
C CYS A 386 13.22 6.20 -12.89
N LEU A 387 12.97 5.60 -11.74
CA LEU A 387 12.14 4.40 -11.59
C LEU A 387 11.10 4.62 -10.51
N ASP A 388 9.85 4.35 -10.83
CA ASP A 388 8.80 4.10 -9.87
C ASP A 388 8.99 2.69 -9.29
N LEU A 389 9.24 2.59 -7.98
CA LEU A 389 9.55 1.32 -7.32
C LEU A 389 8.49 1.00 -6.24
N PRO A 390 8.00 -0.26 -6.19
CA PRO A 390 8.53 -1.46 -6.85
C PRO A 390 8.07 -1.69 -8.29
N THR A 391 7.12 -0.94 -8.84
CA THR A 391 6.38 -1.19 -10.09
C THR A 391 7.30 -1.34 -11.30
N GLU A 392 8.29 -0.47 -11.49
CA GLU A 392 9.31 -0.59 -12.55
C GLU A 392 10.51 -1.47 -12.12
N GLY A 393 10.35 -2.21 -11.04
CA GLY A 393 11.33 -3.20 -10.61
C GLY A 393 11.44 -4.37 -11.58
N ARG A 394 12.59 -5.06 -11.56
CA ARG A 394 12.77 -6.24 -12.42
C ARG A 394 11.87 -7.38 -12.00
N ASN A 395 11.23 -8.03 -12.98
CA ASN A 395 10.32 -9.16 -12.84
C ASN A 395 9.03 -8.80 -12.08
N VAL A 396 8.66 -7.54 -12.04
CA VAL A 396 7.38 -7.07 -11.50
C VAL A 396 6.37 -6.95 -12.64
N ILE A 397 5.18 -7.47 -12.41
CA ILE A 397 4.03 -7.37 -13.32
C ILE A 397 3.24 -6.13 -12.88
N SER A 398 3.28 -5.09 -13.69
CA SER A 398 2.56 -3.83 -13.45
C SER A 398 1.12 -3.93 -13.93
N VAL A 399 0.16 -3.48 -13.11
CA VAL A 399 -1.27 -3.59 -13.36
C VAL A 399 -1.93 -2.22 -13.47
N THR A 400 -2.45 -1.89 -14.65
CA THR A 400 -3.23 -0.67 -14.89
C THR A 400 -4.71 -0.88 -14.54
N ALA A 401 -5.43 0.23 -14.29
CA ALA A 401 -6.82 0.19 -13.87
C ALA A 401 -7.81 0.47 -15.00
N VAL A 402 -8.93 -0.28 -15.00
CA VAL A 402 -10.12 0.00 -15.81
C VAL A 402 -11.35 0.23 -14.94
N GLY A 403 -12.27 1.07 -15.45
CA GLY A 403 -13.62 1.22 -14.91
C GLY A 403 -14.59 0.15 -15.43
N PRO A 404 -15.84 0.15 -14.95
CA PRO A 404 -16.85 -0.85 -15.31
C PRO A 404 -17.25 -0.84 -16.80
N SER A 405 -17.01 0.23 -17.55
CA SER A 405 -17.17 0.26 -19.01
C SER A 405 -15.99 -0.31 -19.78
N THR A 406 -14.99 -0.87 -19.10
CA THR A 406 -13.69 -1.31 -19.62
C THR A 406 -12.78 -0.17 -20.13
N ARG A 407 -13.16 1.08 -19.95
CA ARG A 407 -12.28 2.19 -20.27
C ARG A 407 -11.10 2.25 -19.29
N LYS A 408 -9.92 2.70 -19.74
CA LYS A 408 -8.81 3.01 -18.83
C LYS A 408 -9.32 4.03 -17.81
N ALA A 409 -9.17 3.76 -16.51
CA ALA A 409 -9.56 4.71 -15.47
C ALA A 409 -8.74 6.02 -15.60
N TYR A 410 -9.39 7.17 -15.40
CA TYR A 410 -8.79 8.47 -15.69
C TYR A 410 -7.45 8.68 -14.99
N TYR A 411 -7.35 8.25 -13.74
CA TYR A 411 -6.18 8.40 -12.87
C TYR A 411 -5.04 7.42 -13.19
N SER A 412 -5.34 6.24 -13.78
CA SER A 412 -4.35 5.17 -13.96
C SER A 412 -3.15 5.62 -14.77
N ASP A 413 -1.96 5.41 -14.28
CA ASP A 413 -0.73 5.50 -15.04
C ASP A 413 -0.74 4.47 -16.16
N TYR A 414 -0.02 4.76 -17.26
CA TYR A 414 -0.10 3.96 -18.47
C TYR A 414 1.15 4.09 -19.35
N GLY A 415 1.32 3.15 -20.27
CA GLY A 415 2.41 3.18 -21.22
C GLY A 415 2.74 1.79 -21.76
N LEU A 416 3.23 1.70 -23.01
CA LEU A 416 3.46 0.42 -23.69
C LEU A 416 4.46 -0.49 -22.95
N ASN A 417 5.43 0.09 -22.28
CA ASN A 417 6.44 -0.65 -21.51
C ASN A 417 6.15 -0.63 -19.99
N HIS A 418 5.11 0.08 -19.57
CA HIS A 418 4.69 0.19 -18.19
C HIS A 418 3.52 -0.75 -17.90
N ALA A 419 2.46 -0.74 -18.71
CA ALA A 419 1.33 -1.66 -18.57
C ALA A 419 1.72 -3.09 -18.97
N ALA A 420 1.68 -4.04 -18.03
CA ALA A 420 1.84 -5.45 -18.32
C ALA A 420 0.48 -6.11 -18.59
N VAL A 421 -0.48 -5.91 -17.70
CA VAL A 421 -1.90 -6.27 -17.83
C VAL A 421 -2.75 -5.14 -17.26
N SER A 422 -4.06 -5.23 -17.43
CA SER A 422 -5.03 -4.35 -16.81
C SER A 422 -6.02 -5.17 -15.98
N ALA A 423 -6.64 -4.54 -14.98
CA ALA A 423 -7.67 -5.16 -14.17
C ALA A 423 -8.69 -4.13 -13.67
N PRO A 424 -9.86 -4.54 -13.14
CA PRO A 424 -10.80 -3.63 -12.52
C PRO A 424 -10.15 -2.84 -11.37
N GLY A 425 -10.17 -1.52 -11.46
CA GLY A 425 -9.68 -0.61 -10.42
C GLY A 425 -10.70 0.44 -10.01
N GLY A 426 -11.86 0.43 -10.69
CA GLY A 426 -12.91 1.43 -10.51
C GLY A 426 -12.63 2.72 -11.27
N ASP A 427 -13.69 3.46 -11.55
CA ASP A 427 -13.65 4.81 -12.12
C ASP A 427 -14.95 5.52 -11.76
N PHE A 428 -14.93 6.37 -10.74
CA PHE A 428 -16.10 7.08 -10.23
C PHE A 428 -16.83 7.87 -11.32
N PHE A 429 -16.07 8.38 -12.28
CA PHE A 429 -16.58 9.19 -13.39
C PHE A 429 -16.91 8.37 -14.64
N ASP A 430 -17.00 7.04 -14.54
CA ASP A 430 -17.44 6.23 -15.66
C ASP A 430 -18.94 6.44 -15.95
N TYR A 431 -19.36 6.09 -17.18
CA TYR A 431 -20.74 6.27 -17.67
C TYR A 431 -21.26 7.72 -17.65
N PRO A 432 -20.51 8.74 -18.15
CA PRO A 432 -20.97 10.11 -18.15
C PRO A 432 -22.33 10.26 -18.84
N GLY A 433 -23.20 11.11 -18.26
CA GLY A 433 -24.55 11.38 -18.78
C GLY A 433 -25.57 10.27 -18.53
N THR A 434 -25.25 9.26 -17.74
CA THR A 434 -26.18 8.19 -17.31
C THR A 434 -26.46 8.27 -15.81
N PRO A 435 -27.47 7.57 -15.28
CA PRO A 435 -27.73 7.48 -13.83
C PRO A 435 -26.60 6.78 -13.03
N ARG A 436 -25.68 6.08 -13.71
CA ARG A 436 -24.52 5.44 -13.07
C ARG A 436 -23.33 6.38 -12.89
N PHE A 437 -23.38 7.58 -13.47
CA PHE A 437 -22.31 8.56 -13.32
C PHE A 437 -22.19 9.05 -11.88
N GLU A 438 -20.97 9.10 -11.36
CA GLU A 438 -20.66 9.51 -9.98
C GLU A 438 -21.40 8.66 -8.91
N THR A 439 -21.44 7.35 -9.10
CA THR A 439 -22.00 6.42 -8.12
C THR A 439 -20.94 5.51 -7.51
N PRO A 440 -21.08 5.13 -6.22
CA PRO A 440 -20.13 4.21 -5.55
C PRO A 440 -19.99 2.88 -6.29
N GLU A 441 -21.04 2.40 -6.94
CA GLU A 441 -21.07 1.13 -7.67
C GLU A 441 -20.17 1.11 -8.91
N ASN A 442 -19.55 2.22 -9.29
CA ASN A 442 -18.48 2.26 -10.29
C ASN A 442 -17.09 1.96 -9.70
N LEU A 443 -16.98 1.85 -8.40
CA LEU A 443 -15.76 1.57 -7.65
C LEU A 443 -15.64 0.09 -7.31
N ILE A 444 -14.60 -0.29 -6.61
CA ILE A 444 -14.35 -1.66 -6.15
C ILE A 444 -14.82 -1.80 -4.71
N LEU A 445 -15.73 -2.75 -4.48
CA LEU A 445 -16.24 -3.08 -3.16
C LEU A 445 -15.40 -4.17 -2.52
N SER A 446 -14.87 -3.91 -1.32
CA SER A 446 -14.11 -4.92 -0.58
C SER A 446 -14.21 -4.73 0.93
N ALA A 447 -13.65 -5.68 1.69
CA ALA A 447 -13.64 -5.70 3.15
C ALA A 447 -13.05 -4.43 3.76
N TYR A 448 -13.58 -4.01 4.90
CA TYR A 448 -13.19 -2.76 5.55
C TYR A 448 -13.19 -2.89 7.07
N PRO A 449 -12.10 -2.53 7.77
CA PRO A 449 -12.04 -2.64 9.22
C PRO A 449 -13.03 -1.71 9.92
N GLU A 450 -13.69 -2.20 10.96
CA GLU A 450 -14.67 -1.41 11.74
C GLU A 450 -14.00 -0.22 12.45
N ASN A 451 -12.80 -0.40 13.04
CA ASN A 451 -12.06 0.67 13.70
C ASN A 451 -11.82 1.86 12.76
N VAL A 452 -11.43 1.58 11.53
CA VAL A 452 -11.18 2.60 10.50
C VAL A 452 -12.48 3.30 10.09
N ALA A 453 -13.57 2.54 9.88
CA ALA A 453 -14.89 3.11 9.57
C ALA A 453 -15.39 4.05 10.68
N ARG A 454 -15.15 3.70 11.95
CA ARG A 454 -15.46 4.55 13.11
C ARG A 454 -14.60 5.80 13.18
N GLU A 455 -13.30 5.67 12.99
CA GLU A 455 -12.36 6.78 13.03
C GLU A 455 -12.72 7.87 12.00
N PHE A 456 -13.08 7.46 10.77
CA PHE A 456 -13.52 8.39 9.73
C PHE A 456 -14.97 8.86 9.86
N GLY A 457 -15.72 8.39 10.90
CA GLY A 457 -17.12 8.71 11.09
C GLY A 457 -18.02 8.20 9.96
N GLU A 458 -17.61 7.14 9.27
CA GLU A 458 -18.35 6.51 8.18
C GLU A 458 -19.41 5.53 8.68
N ILE A 459 -19.37 5.19 9.97
CA ILE A 459 -20.43 4.54 10.73
C ILE A 459 -20.70 5.34 12.00
N ASP A 460 -21.95 5.31 12.47
CA ASP A 460 -22.39 6.01 13.67
C ASP A 460 -22.10 5.21 14.96
N GLU A 461 -22.54 5.72 16.11
CA GLU A 461 -22.37 5.06 17.42
C GLU A 461 -23.06 3.69 17.50
N ASN A 462 -24.11 3.46 16.69
CA ASN A 462 -24.84 2.20 16.60
C ASN A 462 -24.21 1.23 15.58
N GLY A 463 -23.17 1.67 14.87
CA GLY A 463 -22.55 0.93 13.78
C GLY A 463 -23.34 0.98 12.48
N ASP A 464 -24.21 1.99 12.27
CA ASP A 464 -24.92 2.15 11.03
C ASP A 464 -24.17 3.07 10.07
N PRO A 465 -24.05 2.71 8.76
CA PRO A 465 -23.36 3.52 7.78
C PRO A 465 -23.90 4.95 7.67
N THR A 466 -23.02 5.94 7.70
CA THR A 466 -23.35 7.37 7.54
C THR A 466 -23.16 7.86 6.10
N THR A 467 -22.60 7.03 5.23
CA THR A 467 -22.23 7.33 3.84
C THR A 467 -22.64 6.19 2.92
N PRO A 468 -23.01 6.46 1.65
CA PRO A 468 -23.32 5.40 0.68
C PRO A 468 -22.10 4.58 0.23
N PHE A 469 -20.89 4.96 0.64
CA PHE A 469 -19.66 4.24 0.30
C PHE A 469 -19.39 3.06 1.23
N VAL A 470 -20.00 3.01 2.40
CA VAL A 470 -19.83 1.91 3.35
C VAL A 470 -21.10 1.09 3.41
N LEU A 471 -20.95 -0.22 3.28
CA LEU A 471 -22.01 -1.21 3.43
C LEU A 471 -21.82 -2.00 4.72
N LYS A 472 -22.91 -2.50 5.29
CA LYS A 472 -22.94 -3.32 6.49
C LYS A 472 -23.70 -4.61 6.20
N ASP A 473 -23.19 -5.73 6.66
CA ASP A 473 -23.87 -7.02 6.64
C ASP A 473 -23.61 -7.77 7.95
N CYS A 474 -24.53 -8.63 8.36
CA CYS A 474 -24.51 -9.28 9.66
C CYS A 474 -24.91 -10.76 9.51
N GLU A 475 -24.21 -11.68 10.18
CA GLU A 475 -24.67 -13.07 10.30
C GLU A 475 -26.01 -13.16 11.07
N ASP A 476 -26.20 -12.30 12.06
CA ASP A 476 -27.43 -12.14 12.83
C ASP A 476 -27.73 -10.64 13.02
N GLU A 477 -28.69 -10.12 12.27
CA GLU A 477 -29.11 -8.71 12.34
C GLU A 477 -29.55 -8.27 13.76
N SER A 478 -29.93 -9.19 14.62
CA SER A 478 -30.28 -8.90 16.01
C SER A 478 -29.07 -8.75 16.94
N ASN A 479 -27.87 -9.13 16.48
CA ASN A 479 -26.64 -9.10 17.25
C ASN A 479 -25.57 -8.24 16.54
N PRO A 480 -25.37 -6.97 16.91
CA PRO A 480 -24.43 -6.07 16.25
C PRO A 480 -22.97 -6.55 16.27
N VAL A 481 -22.61 -7.47 17.16
CA VAL A 481 -21.25 -8.06 17.24
C VAL A 481 -20.95 -8.97 16.05
N THR A 482 -21.99 -9.44 15.33
CA THR A 482 -21.83 -10.30 14.15
C THR A 482 -21.85 -9.51 12.84
N CYS A 483 -21.81 -8.19 12.91
CA CYS A 483 -21.80 -7.32 11.74
C CYS A 483 -20.37 -7.00 11.29
N ALA A 484 -20.20 -6.83 10.00
CA ALA A 484 -18.97 -6.37 9.40
C ALA A 484 -19.24 -5.31 8.32
N TYR A 485 -18.17 -4.71 7.82
CA TYR A 485 -18.27 -3.56 6.93
C TYR A 485 -17.46 -3.79 5.65
N TRP A 486 -17.95 -3.18 4.57
CA TRP A 486 -17.30 -3.16 3.26
C TRP A 486 -17.33 -1.74 2.73
N THR A 487 -16.33 -1.34 1.97
CA THR A 487 -16.26 0.00 1.40
C THR A 487 -15.88 -0.02 -0.08
N TYR A 488 -16.23 1.06 -0.75
CA TYR A 488 -15.90 1.28 -2.15
C TYR A 488 -14.66 2.17 -2.29
N PHE A 489 -13.61 1.65 -2.93
CA PHE A 489 -12.40 2.38 -3.31
C PHE A 489 -12.16 2.33 -4.81
N GLN A 490 -11.32 3.23 -5.32
CA GLN A 490 -10.78 3.18 -6.68
C GLN A 490 -9.26 3.35 -6.65
N GLY A 491 -8.57 2.77 -7.61
CA GLY A 491 -7.12 2.90 -7.72
C GLY A 491 -6.51 1.73 -8.50
N THR A 492 -5.30 1.92 -8.98
CA THR A 492 -4.48 0.81 -9.45
C THR A 492 -4.14 -0.14 -8.31
N SER A 493 -4.21 0.34 -7.06
CA SER A 493 -4.15 -0.47 -5.84
C SER A 493 -5.27 -1.50 -5.74
N MET A 494 -6.45 -1.23 -6.30
CA MET A 494 -7.57 -2.17 -6.37
C MET A 494 -7.49 -3.05 -7.63
N ALA A 495 -6.83 -2.57 -8.69
CA ALA A 495 -6.58 -3.38 -9.89
C ALA A 495 -5.53 -4.47 -9.65
N SER A 496 -4.45 -4.18 -8.97
CA SER A 496 -3.37 -5.13 -8.65
C SER A 496 -3.86 -6.41 -7.97
N PRO A 497 -4.67 -6.37 -6.90
CA PRO A 497 -5.16 -7.57 -6.22
C PRO A 497 -6.04 -8.46 -7.10
N HIS A 498 -6.76 -7.93 -8.08
CA HIS A 498 -7.46 -8.76 -9.07
C HIS A 498 -6.48 -9.61 -9.88
N ALA A 499 -5.40 -9.01 -10.36
CA ALA A 499 -4.35 -9.74 -11.08
C ALA A 499 -3.61 -10.75 -10.19
N VAL A 500 -3.43 -10.42 -8.89
CA VAL A 500 -2.86 -11.32 -7.88
C VAL A 500 -3.76 -12.52 -7.66
N GLY A 501 -5.07 -12.32 -7.51
CA GLY A 501 -6.05 -13.38 -7.38
C GLY A 501 -6.05 -14.31 -8.60
N VAL A 502 -6.04 -13.78 -9.83
CA VAL A 502 -5.94 -14.59 -11.05
C VAL A 502 -4.61 -15.36 -11.10
N ALA A 503 -3.49 -14.76 -10.70
CA ALA A 503 -2.21 -15.45 -10.59
C ALA A 503 -2.25 -16.58 -9.54
N ALA A 504 -2.94 -16.37 -8.42
CA ALA A 504 -3.13 -17.39 -7.40
C ALA A 504 -4.01 -18.57 -7.90
N LEU A 505 -5.05 -18.30 -8.72
CA LEU A 505 -5.82 -19.34 -9.40
C LEU A 505 -4.94 -20.12 -10.39
N ILE A 506 -4.08 -19.46 -11.16
CA ILE A 506 -3.10 -20.10 -12.06
C ILE A 506 -2.15 -21.01 -11.28
N VAL A 507 -1.64 -20.56 -10.14
CA VAL A 507 -0.79 -21.40 -9.26
C VAL A 507 -1.59 -22.57 -8.69
N SER A 508 -2.84 -22.35 -8.30
CA SER A 508 -3.75 -23.38 -7.79
C SER A 508 -3.99 -24.49 -8.81
N GLU A 509 -4.16 -24.15 -10.09
CA GLU A 509 -4.44 -25.11 -11.18
C GLU A 509 -3.18 -25.80 -11.67
N HIS A 510 -2.08 -25.07 -11.86
CA HIS A 510 -0.89 -25.58 -12.55
C HIS A 510 0.30 -25.84 -11.62
N GLY A 511 0.22 -25.44 -10.35
CA GLY A 511 1.27 -25.62 -9.37
C GLY A 511 1.46 -27.06 -8.94
N ARG A 512 2.69 -27.39 -8.52
CA ARG A 512 3.03 -28.71 -7.96
C ARG A 512 3.43 -28.54 -6.50
N ARG A 513 3.02 -29.47 -5.66
CA ARG A 513 3.31 -29.44 -4.22
C ARG A 513 4.79 -29.27 -3.92
N ASP A 514 5.16 -28.21 -3.19
CA ASP A 514 6.51 -28.02 -2.68
C ASP A 514 6.67 -28.73 -1.33
N ARG A 515 7.45 -29.81 -1.32
CA ARG A 515 7.69 -30.61 -0.11
C ARG A 515 8.68 -29.97 0.86
N LYS A 516 9.42 -28.93 0.43
CA LYS A 516 10.47 -28.29 1.27
C LYS A 516 9.93 -27.08 2.01
N LYS A 517 9.17 -26.22 1.31
CA LYS A 517 8.64 -24.97 1.88
C LYS A 517 7.15 -25.06 2.28
N GLY A 518 6.48 -26.15 1.88
CA GLY A 518 5.02 -26.26 1.92
C GLY A 518 4.39 -25.45 0.78
N GLY A 519 3.06 -25.57 0.62
CA GLY A 519 2.35 -24.88 -0.45
C GLY A 519 2.50 -25.54 -1.82
N LEU A 520 2.20 -24.78 -2.86
CA LEU A 520 2.39 -25.18 -4.26
C LEU A 520 3.57 -24.41 -4.87
N ARG A 521 4.09 -24.89 -5.96
CA ARG A 521 5.15 -24.23 -6.71
C ARG A 521 4.82 -24.18 -8.19
N LEU A 522 4.71 -22.96 -8.70
CA LEU A 522 4.80 -22.65 -10.12
C LEU A 522 5.91 -21.58 -10.26
N SER A 523 6.75 -21.66 -11.31
CA SER A 523 7.77 -20.62 -11.46
C SER A 523 7.11 -19.29 -11.84
N PRO A 524 7.60 -18.16 -11.29
CA PRO A 524 7.04 -16.82 -11.58
C PRO A 524 6.90 -16.55 -13.08
N ASP A 525 7.93 -16.88 -13.88
CA ASP A 525 7.89 -16.73 -15.34
C ASP A 525 6.80 -17.59 -16.04
N ARG A 526 6.37 -18.69 -15.42
CA ARG A 526 5.25 -19.49 -15.94
C ARG A 526 3.93 -18.89 -15.52
N THR A 527 3.81 -18.43 -14.29
CA THR A 527 2.62 -17.72 -13.80
C THR A 527 2.37 -16.49 -14.67
N GLU A 528 3.40 -15.67 -14.89
CA GLU A 528 3.35 -14.51 -15.77
C GLU A 528 2.88 -14.84 -17.19
N ARG A 529 3.48 -15.87 -17.82
CA ARG A 529 3.06 -16.28 -19.16
C ARG A 529 1.62 -16.78 -19.23
N HIS A 530 1.13 -17.48 -18.21
CA HIS A 530 -0.27 -17.89 -18.15
C HIS A 530 -1.18 -16.68 -17.99
N LEU A 531 -0.83 -15.75 -17.08
CA LEU A 531 -1.58 -14.52 -16.86
C LEU A 531 -1.73 -13.70 -18.15
N TYR A 532 -0.63 -13.52 -18.92
CA TYR A 532 -0.67 -12.77 -20.18
C TYR A 532 -1.47 -13.47 -21.27
N ARG A 533 -1.43 -14.80 -21.34
CA ARG A 533 -2.15 -15.58 -22.36
C ARG A 533 -3.65 -15.67 -22.10
N SER A 534 -4.04 -15.74 -20.84
CA SER A 534 -5.45 -15.79 -20.44
C SER A 534 -6.13 -14.42 -20.44
N ALA A 535 -5.36 -13.32 -20.45
CA ALA A 535 -5.94 -11.99 -20.43
C ALA A 535 -6.80 -11.73 -21.68
N SER A 536 -7.96 -11.14 -21.48
CA SER A 536 -8.89 -10.72 -22.54
C SER A 536 -8.33 -9.55 -23.32
N GLU A 537 -7.94 -9.77 -24.59
CA GLU A 537 -7.34 -8.73 -25.44
C GLU A 537 -8.27 -7.54 -25.68
N HIS A 538 -7.79 -6.35 -25.40
CA HIS A 538 -8.48 -5.09 -25.64
C HIS A 538 -7.68 -4.18 -26.57
N ALA A 539 -8.32 -3.73 -27.65
CA ALA A 539 -7.71 -2.77 -28.58
C ALA A 539 -7.72 -1.34 -28.01
N CYS A 540 -6.76 -0.54 -28.43
CA CYS A 540 -6.83 0.90 -28.19
C CYS A 540 -8.16 1.50 -28.67
N PRO A 541 -8.73 2.48 -27.95
CA PRO A 541 -9.94 3.20 -28.40
C PRO A 541 -9.73 3.87 -29.76
N ARG A 542 -10.82 4.21 -30.40
CA ARG A 542 -10.80 4.98 -31.65
C ARG A 542 -11.66 6.24 -31.49
N PRO A 543 -11.08 7.43 -31.48
CA PRO A 543 -9.67 7.76 -31.72
C PRO A 543 -8.73 7.25 -30.63
N ARG A 544 -7.42 7.08 -30.93
CA ARG A 544 -6.40 6.61 -29.98
C ARG A 544 -6.14 7.60 -28.83
N ARG A 545 -6.44 8.85 -29.03
CA ARG A 545 -6.51 9.85 -27.96
C ARG A 545 -7.90 9.75 -27.34
N PHE A 546 -7.93 9.30 -26.10
CA PHE A 546 -9.13 9.19 -25.29
C PHE A 546 -9.29 10.47 -24.47
N SER A 547 -10.49 11.07 -24.51
CA SER A 547 -10.84 12.24 -23.71
C SER A 547 -11.73 11.83 -22.54
N TYR A 548 -11.53 12.46 -21.41
CA TYR A 548 -12.37 12.33 -20.22
C TYR A 548 -13.21 13.59 -19.96
N GLU A 549 -13.20 14.54 -20.90
CA GLU A 549 -13.89 15.82 -20.76
C GLU A 549 -15.41 15.68 -20.63
N ASP A 550 -16.01 14.65 -21.26
CA ASP A 550 -17.42 14.30 -21.07
C ASP A 550 -17.77 13.89 -19.62
N SER A 551 -16.78 13.49 -18.86
CA SER A 551 -16.87 13.17 -17.43
C SER A 551 -16.53 14.36 -16.52
N GLY A 552 -16.31 15.55 -17.06
CA GLY A 552 -15.88 16.73 -16.30
C GLY A 552 -14.43 16.70 -15.82
N ILE A 553 -13.64 15.73 -16.31
CA ILE A 553 -12.21 15.60 -15.98
C ILE A 553 -11.40 16.53 -16.90
N PRO A 554 -10.43 17.29 -16.34
CA PRO A 554 -9.64 18.24 -17.10
C PRO A 554 -8.87 17.63 -18.28
N PRO A 555 -8.59 18.41 -19.37
CA PRO A 555 -7.95 17.90 -20.60
C PRO A 555 -6.54 17.32 -20.41
N GLU A 556 -5.83 17.66 -19.33
CA GLU A 556 -4.52 17.09 -18.98
C GLU A 556 -4.58 15.59 -18.69
N PHE A 557 -5.74 15.07 -18.28
CA PHE A 557 -5.98 13.64 -18.11
C PHE A 557 -6.22 12.89 -19.43
N ASN A 558 -6.38 13.59 -20.55
CA ASN A 558 -6.56 12.95 -21.85
C ASN A 558 -5.38 12.04 -22.17
N ALA A 559 -5.65 10.79 -22.47
CA ALA A 559 -4.63 9.75 -22.61
C ALA A 559 -4.46 9.29 -24.07
N PHE A 560 -3.22 8.95 -24.47
CA PHE A 560 -2.93 8.42 -25.80
C PHE A 560 -2.52 6.93 -25.72
N CYS A 561 -3.33 6.07 -26.34
CA CYS A 561 -3.06 4.64 -26.39
C CYS A 561 -2.06 4.30 -27.50
N ALA A 562 -0.85 3.90 -27.12
CA ALA A 562 0.16 3.36 -28.04
C ALA A 562 0.04 1.82 -28.14
N GLY A 563 0.49 1.24 -29.24
CA GLY A 563 0.51 -0.21 -29.43
C GLY A 563 -0.64 -0.78 -30.27
N GLY A 564 -0.88 -2.09 -30.18
CA GLY A 564 -1.85 -2.84 -30.97
C GLY A 564 -2.91 -3.53 -30.10
N LYS A 565 -3.64 -4.51 -30.68
CA LYS A 565 -4.65 -5.26 -29.94
C LYS A 565 -4.02 -6.23 -28.94
N GLU A 566 -2.97 -6.94 -29.36
CA GLU A 566 -2.28 -7.95 -28.52
C GLU A 566 -1.50 -7.34 -27.35
N ARG A 567 -1.04 -6.08 -27.50
CA ARG A 567 -0.35 -5.33 -26.47
C ARG A 567 -0.44 -3.83 -26.73
N ASN A 568 -0.89 -3.09 -25.73
CA ASN A 568 -0.95 -1.63 -25.82
C ASN A 568 -0.75 -0.95 -24.46
N GLY A 569 -0.61 0.37 -24.48
CA GLY A 569 -0.24 1.14 -23.30
C GLY A 569 -1.37 1.34 -22.28
N PHE A 570 -2.62 0.99 -22.60
CA PHE A 570 -3.74 1.06 -21.65
C PHE A 570 -3.93 -0.26 -20.93
N TYR A 571 -3.93 -1.36 -21.71
CA TYR A 571 -4.35 -2.68 -21.21
C TYR A 571 -3.21 -3.70 -21.13
N GLY A 572 -1.98 -3.32 -21.48
CA GLY A 572 -0.90 -4.29 -21.56
C GLY A 572 -1.23 -5.41 -22.54
N HIS A 573 -1.18 -6.68 -22.06
CA HIS A 573 -1.62 -7.88 -22.80
C HIS A 573 -3.14 -8.06 -22.82
N GLY A 574 -3.88 -7.31 -22.01
CA GLY A 574 -5.34 -7.36 -21.89
C GLY A 574 -5.82 -7.16 -20.46
N ILE A 575 -7.15 -7.20 -20.29
CA ILE A 575 -7.77 -7.25 -18.96
C ILE A 575 -7.65 -8.69 -18.46
N VAL A 576 -7.21 -8.89 -17.21
CA VAL A 576 -7.08 -10.23 -16.60
C VAL A 576 -8.42 -10.98 -16.66
N ASP A 577 -8.36 -12.29 -16.84
CA ASP A 577 -9.52 -13.16 -17.02
C ASP A 577 -9.32 -14.43 -16.19
N ALA A 578 -10.05 -14.51 -15.08
CA ALA A 578 -9.96 -15.62 -14.13
C ALA A 578 -10.50 -16.92 -14.75
N TYR A 579 -11.59 -16.82 -15.52
CA TYR A 579 -12.21 -18.00 -16.14
C TYR A 579 -11.32 -18.60 -17.23
N ALA A 580 -10.77 -17.77 -18.12
CA ALA A 580 -9.80 -18.25 -19.12
C ALA A 580 -8.53 -18.83 -18.48
N ALA A 581 -8.06 -18.23 -17.38
CA ALA A 581 -6.86 -18.66 -16.64
C ALA A 581 -7.00 -20.08 -16.08
N VAL A 582 -8.15 -20.41 -15.48
CA VAL A 582 -8.40 -21.77 -14.93
C VAL A 582 -8.72 -22.80 -16.01
N LEU A 583 -9.21 -22.39 -17.19
CA LEU A 583 -9.40 -23.27 -18.33
C LEU A 583 -8.10 -23.58 -19.08
N GLY A 584 -6.99 -22.91 -18.77
CA GLY A 584 -5.71 -23.09 -19.47
C GLY A 584 -5.70 -22.58 -20.91
N ARG A 585 -6.52 -21.58 -21.20
CA ARG A 585 -6.70 -20.97 -22.54
C ARG A 585 -5.79 -19.78 -22.77
#